data_1e57515a3ed37c75f7ac892324915069
#
_entry.id   1e57515a3ed37c75f7ac892324915069
#
_cell.length_a   1.000
_cell.length_b   1.000
_cell.length_c   1.000
_cell.angle_alpha   90.00
_cell.angle_beta   90.00
_cell.angle_gamma   90.00
#
_symmetry.space_group_name_H-M   'P 1'
#
loop_
_entity.id
_entity.type
_entity.pdbx_description
1 polymer ?
#
loop_
_entity_poly.entity_id
_entity_poly.type
_entity_poly.pdbx_seq_one_letter_code
_entity_poly.pdbx_strand_id
1 'polypeptide(L)'
;MSKKILVIRFSSIGDIVLTSPILRCLKSQLGDSEIHFLTKSKFKSLVEFDPHVDKIFGLSSSLEEIIPALKKENYDFVVDLHNNFRSRWIRFRLGKPGASFPKLNTLKWIWVHLKTNRMPSNHIVDRYFKATEKLGIQNDGNGLSFYPCSCEQPDSTQIPKLFQDGGFTLFSIGGTHFTKRMPVKKWIELFPLAKSPICIIGGVEDRETGDFIEKAGLKAGIAIWNSCGQFSIGGSAWLIQKSCLVFTHDTGMMHIAAAYKKPVVAIWGNTSPQLGMYPYQTPHFNMEVANLSCRPCSKIGFDKCPKDHFKCMNDQNTKNPFLVDFLANIPK
;
A
#
# COMPACT_ATOMS: atom_id res chain seq x y z
N MET A 1 -5.45 -14.92 31.98
CA MET A 1 -6.01 -13.59 31.69
C MET A 1 -5.67 -13.23 30.25
N SER A 2 -6.65 -12.83 29.48
CA SER A 2 -6.46 -12.37 28.10
C SER A 2 -5.50 -11.18 28.04
N LYS A 3 -4.51 -11.22 27.16
CA LYS A 3 -3.58 -10.09 26.95
C LYS A 3 -4.19 -9.04 26.05
N LYS A 4 -4.27 -7.80 26.52
CA LYS A 4 -4.83 -6.69 25.75
C LYS A 4 -3.71 -5.85 25.11
N ILE A 5 -3.64 -5.83 23.78
CA ILE A 5 -2.57 -5.19 23.00
C ILE A 5 -3.13 -4.02 22.20
N LEU A 6 -2.49 -2.86 22.30
CA LEU A 6 -2.78 -1.73 21.42
C LEU A 6 -1.76 -1.66 20.28
N VAL A 7 -2.22 -1.72 19.04
CA VAL A 7 -1.41 -1.47 17.84
C VAL A 7 -1.69 -0.06 17.32
N ILE A 8 -0.66 0.74 17.09
CA ILE A 8 -0.81 2.13 16.65
C ILE A 8 -0.28 2.32 15.22
N ARG A 9 -1.16 2.65 14.26
CA ARG A 9 -0.78 3.09 12.92
C ARG A 9 -1.78 4.12 12.37
N PHE A 10 -1.42 5.41 12.37
CA PHE A 10 -2.35 6.50 12.04
C PHE A 10 -2.66 6.62 10.54
N SER A 11 -1.73 6.30 9.67
CA SER A 11 -1.78 6.50 8.22
C SER A 11 -0.53 5.88 7.57
N SER A 12 -0.40 5.74 6.26
CA SER A 12 -1.38 5.93 5.21
C SER A 12 -2.04 4.61 4.83
N ILE A 13 -2.82 4.54 3.74
CA ILE A 13 -3.50 3.30 3.29
C ILE A 13 -2.51 2.13 3.22
N GLY A 14 -1.44 2.26 2.42
CA GLY A 14 -0.45 1.19 2.27
C GLY A 14 0.25 0.81 3.56
N ASP A 15 0.59 1.80 4.39
CA ASP A 15 1.23 1.54 5.68
C ASP A 15 0.32 0.78 6.67
N ILE A 16 -1.00 0.98 6.59
CA ILE A 16 -1.98 0.26 7.40
C ILE A 16 -2.08 -1.18 6.89
N VAL A 17 -2.21 -1.41 5.58
CA VAL A 17 -2.21 -2.75 4.98
C VAL A 17 -0.95 -3.53 5.36
N LEU A 18 0.20 -2.87 5.38
CA LEU A 18 1.49 -3.45 5.80
C LEU A 18 1.53 -3.89 7.27
N THR A 19 0.55 -3.51 8.11
CA THR A 19 0.45 -4.00 9.51
C THR A 19 -0.25 -5.35 9.62
N SER A 20 -0.94 -5.81 8.60
CA SER A 20 -1.76 -7.03 8.65
C SER A 20 -1.01 -8.29 9.11
N PRO A 21 0.26 -8.56 8.75
CA PRO A 21 0.99 -9.69 9.30
C PRO A 21 1.20 -9.60 10.81
N ILE A 22 1.40 -8.38 11.32
CA ILE A 22 1.57 -8.14 12.77
C ILE A 22 0.27 -8.44 13.51
N LEU A 23 -0.89 -7.97 12.99
CA LEU A 23 -2.20 -8.22 13.60
C LEU A 23 -2.50 -9.72 13.63
N ARG A 24 -2.34 -10.39 12.51
CA ARG A 24 -2.54 -11.84 12.38
C ARG A 24 -1.63 -12.64 13.33
N CYS A 25 -0.33 -12.33 13.36
CA CYS A 25 0.61 -13.05 14.21
C CYS A 25 0.40 -12.76 15.70
N LEU A 26 0.04 -11.54 16.09
CA LEU A 26 -0.35 -11.24 17.47
C LEU A 26 -1.55 -12.09 17.90
N LYS A 27 -2.61 -12.11 17.08
CA LYS A 27 -3.84 -12.84 17.40
C LYS A 27 -3.62 -14.35 17.46
N SER A 28 -2.84 -14.92 16.53
CA SER A 28 -2.62 -16.37 16.45
C SER A 28 -1.61 -16.89 17.48
N GLN A 29 -0.57 -16.11 17.82
CA GLN A 29 0.55 -16.59 18.64
C GLN A 29 0.42 -16.24 20.13
N LEU A 30 -0.38 -15.24 20.50
CA LEU A 30 -0.63 -14.91 21.92
C LEU A 30 -1.77 -15.72 22.53
N GLY A 31 -2.48 -16.54 21.76
CA GLY A 31 -3.62 -17.30 22.22
C GLY A 31 -4.79 -16.38 22.60
N ASP A 32 -5.24 -16.44 23.86
CA ASP A 32 -6.31 -15.56 24.37
C ASP A 32 -5.82 -14.11 24.46
N SER A 33 -5.98 -13.35 23.36
CA SER A 33 -5.57 -11.95 23.25
C SER A 33 -6.64 -11.07 22.62
N GLU A 34 -6.73 -9.83 23.10
CA GLU A 34 -7.59 -8.77 22.56
C GLU A 34 -6.72 -7.73 21.89
N ILE A 35 -6.86 -7.61 20.57
CA ILE A 35 -6.05 -6.70 19.73
C ILE A 35 -6.86 -5.47 19.37
N HIS A 36 -6.46 -4.33 19.88
CA HIS A 36 -7.04 -3.04 19.53
C HIS A 36 -6.17 -2.28 18.55
N PHE A 37 -6.80 -1.59 17.61
CA PHE A 37 -6.09 -0.81 16.59
C PHE A 37 -6.42 0.68 16.69
N LEU A 38 -5.40 1.53 16.76
CA LEU A 38 -5.56 2.98 16.77
C LEU A 38 -5.07 3.58 15.45
N THR A 39 -6.01 4.19 14.70
CA THR A 39 -5.75 4.86 13.42
C THR A 39 -6.47 6.21 13.36
N LYS A 40 -6.22 7.02 12.31
CA LYS A 40 -7.07 8.20 12.05
C LYS A 40 -8.47 7.76 11.63
N SER A 41 -9.50 8.49 12.07
CA SER A 41 -10.92 8.15 11.83
C SER A 41 -11.21 7.85 10.35
N LYS A 42 -10.63 8.59 9.41
CA LYS A 42 -10.81 8.39 7.97
C LYS A 42 -10.21 7.09 7.41
N PHE A 43 -9.44 6.35 8.19
CA PHE A 43 -8.83 5.08 7.79
C PHE A 43 -9.35 3.88 8.56
N LYS A 44 -10.40 4.04 9.38
CA LYS A 44 -10.98 2.94 10.17
C LYS A 44 -11.44 1.78 9.28
N SER A 45 -12.09 2.09 8.16
CA SER A 45 -12.60 1.09 7.20
C SER A 45 -11.53 0.14 6.65
N LEU A 46 -10.25 0.54 6.69
CA LEU A 46 -9.15 -0.32 6.22
C LEU A 46 -8.86 -1.53 7.13
N VAL A 47 -9.34 -1.50 8.38
CA VAL A 47 -9.10 -2.54 9.38
C VAL A 47 -10.40 -3.00 10.05
N GLU A 48 -11.54 -2.44 9.69
CA GLU A 48 -12.82 -2.66 10.35
C GLU A 48 -13.31 -4.11 10.24
N PHE A 49 -12.96 -4.76 9.17
CA PHE A 49 -13.34 -6.14 8.89
C PHE A 49 -12.17 -7.12 9.01
N ASP A 50 -11.03 -6.67 9.55
CA ASP A 50 -9.91 -7.57 9.82
C ASP A 50 -10.24 -8.48 11.01
N PRO A 51 -10.35 -9.82 10.82
CA PRO A 51 -10.73 -10.75 11.86
C PRO A 51 -9.73 -10.84 13.03
N HIS A 52 -8.58 -10.22 12.90
CA HIS A 52 -7.54 -10.18 13.92
C HIS A 52 -7.58 -8.90 14.77
N VAL A 53 -8.59 -8.03 14.55
CA VAL A 53 -8.79 -6.77 15.30
C VAL A 53 -10.10 -6.83 16.05
N ASP A 54 -10.05 -6.78 17.37
CA ASP A 54 -11.24 -6.85 18.22
C ASP A 54 -11.90 -5.47 18.43
N LYS A 55 -11.10 -4.39 18.41
CA LYS A 55 -11.62 -3.03 18.61
C LYS A 55 -10.79 -1.97 17.89
N ILE A 56 -11.46 -0.97 17.34
CA ILE A 56 -10.80 0.11 16.60
C ILE A 56 -11.08 1.45 17.24
N PHE A 57 -10.01 2.20 17.49
CA PHE A 57 -10.06 3.58 17.92
C PHE A 57 -9.73 4.51 16.77
N GLY A 58 -10.61 5.49 16.52
CA GLY A 58 -10.43 6.53 15.51
C GLY A 58 -9.88 7.81 16.13
N LEU A 59 -8.70 8.23 15.73
CA LEU A 59 -8.17 9.54 16.08
C LEU A 59 -8.76 10.61 15.16
N SER A 60 -9.57 11.51 15.70
CA SER A 60 -10.18 12.61 14.95
C SER A 60 -9.24 13.83 14.91
N SER A 61 -9.36 14.76 15.82
CA SER A 61 -8.60 16.01 15.84
C SER A 61 -7.59 16.06 16.97
N SER A 62 -8.00 15.72 18.19
CA SER A 62 -7.22 15.86 19.39
C SER A 62 -6.69 14.53 19.94
N LEU A 63 -5.42 14.54 20.33
CA LEU A 63 -4.83 13.40 21.05
C LEU A 63 -5.41 13.28 22.47
N GLU A 64 -5.77 14.40 23.08
CA GLU A 64 -6.27 14.42 24.46
C GLU A 64 -7.64 13.75 24.58
N GLU A 65 -8.48 13.85 23.56
CA GLU A 65 -9.82 13.23 23.54
C GLU A 65 -9.77 11.70 23.55
N ILE A 66 -8.77 11.09 22.91
CA ILE A 66 -8.67 9.64 22.81
C ILE A 66 -8.02 8.99 24.03
N ILE A 67 -7.17 9.72 24.78
CA ILE A 67 -6.41 9.18 25.89
C ILE A 67 -7.28 8.57 26.98
N PRO A 68 -8.38 9.20 27.45
CA PRO A 68 -9.24 8.59 28.49
C PRO A 68 -9.83 7.25 28.05
N ALA A 69 -10.30 7.17 26.80
CA ALA A 69 -10.84 5.92 26.25
C ALA A 69 -9.78 4.81 26.18
N LEU A 70 -8.57 5.14 25.75
CA LEU A 70 -7.45 4.19 25.70
C LEU A 70 -7.00 3.75 27.08
N LYS A 71 -6.96 4.66 28.08
CA LYS A 71 -6.60 4.32 29.47
C LYS A 71 -7.59 3.35 30.12
N LYS A 72 -8.89 3.50 29.82
CA LYS A 72 -9.94 2.62 30.34
C LYS A 72 -9.73 1.15 29.91
N GLU A 73 -9.09 0.92 28.78
CA GLU A 73 -8.83 -0.44 28.27
C GLU A 73 -7.74 -1.19 29.04
N ASN A 74 -6.89 -0.49 29.79
CA ASN A 74 -5.84 -1.08 30.63
C ASN A 74 -4.91 -2.05 29.90
N TYR A 75 -4.30 -1.60 28.81
CA TYR A 75 -3.42 -2.42 27.96
C TYR A 75 -2.25 -3.06 28.71
N ASP A 76 -1.88 -4.27 28.32
CA ASP A 76 -0.66 -4.94 28.78
C ASP A 76 0.57 -4.51 27.97
N PHE A 77 0.39 -4.20 26.68
CA PHE A 77 1.48 -3.80 25.80
C PHE A 77 1.02 -2.88 24.67
N VAL A 78 1.89 -1.98 24.23
CA VAL A 78 1.65 -1.07 23.10
C VAL A 78 2.66 -1.32 21.97
N VAL A 79 2.19 -1.74 20.81
CA VAL A 79 2.96 -1.94 19.58
C VAL A 79 2.85 -0.70 18.71
N ASP A 80 3.87 0.16 18.71
CA ASP A 80 3.86 1.42 17.95
C ASP A 80 4.50 1.23 16.56
N LEU A 81 3.66 0.96 15.56
CA LEU A 81 4.04 0.84 14.16
C LEU A 81 4.00 2.19 13.41
N HIS A 82 3.72 3.29 14.11
CA HIS A 82 3.77 4.63 13.54
C HIS A 82 5.06 5.38 13.91
N ASN A 83 5.51 5.26 15.15
CA ASN A 83 6.76 5.77 15.71
C ASN A 83 7.04 7.25 15.35
N ASN A 84 6.08 8.15 15.61
CA ASN A 84 6.25 9.59 15.51
C ASN A 84 6.01 10.28 16.86
N PHE A 85 6.11 11.60 16.92
CA PHE A 85 5.88 12.35 18.16
C PHE A 85 4.50 12.04 18.77
N ARG A 86 3.43 11.99 17.97
CA ARG A 86 2.07 11.74 18.44
C ARG A 86 1.90 10.35 19.03
N SER A 87 2.41 9.31 18.37
CA SER A 87 2.30 7.94 18.87
C SER A 87 3.16 7.72 20.11
N ARG A 88 4.34 8.33 20.18
CA ARG A 88 5.19 8.34 21.39
C ARG A 88 4.52 9.03 22.55
N TRP A 89 3.83 10.16 22.31
CA TRP A 89 3.05 10.86 23.32
C TRP A 89 1.92 9.99 23.88
N ILE A 90 1.16 9.29 23.02
CA ILE A 90 0.13 8.36 23.48
C ILE A 90 0.74 7.26 24.35
N ARG A 91 1.83 6.62 23.92
CA ARG A 91 2.53 5.61 24.72
C ARG A 91 2.95 6.13 26.08
N PHE A 92 3.54 7.33 26.13
CA PHE A 92 3.91 7.98 27.38
C PHE A 92 2.70 8.21 28.29
N ARG A 93 1.60 8.75 27.76
CA ARG A 93 0.37 9.03 28.52
C ARG A 93 -0.34 7.76 29.02
N LEU A 94 -0.18 6.65 28.32
CA LEU A 94 -0.72 5.35 28.76
C LEU A 94 0.11 4.73 29.90
N GLY A 95 1.41 5.04 29.98
CA GLY A 95 2.30 4.50 31.02
C GLY A 95 2.48 2.98 30.96
N LYS A 96 2.25 2.37 29.80
CA LYS A 96 2.28 0.91 29.61
C LYS A 96 3.56 0.44 28.91
N PRO A 97 4.03 -0.80 29.15
CA PRO A 97 5.09 -1.39 28.36
C PRO A 97 4.79 -1.31 26.87
N GLY A 98 5.80 -1.17 26.04
CA GLY A 98 5.59 -1.14 24.60
C GLY A 98 6.89 -0.97 23.84
N ALA A 99 6.84 -1.22 22.55
CA ALA A 99 7.97 -1.08 21.64
C ALA A 99 7.55 -0.43 20.32
N SER A 100 8.54 0.05 19.58
CA SER A 100 8.34 0.62 18.25
C SER A 100 9.38 0.08 17.27
N PHE A 101 9.02 0.06 15.99
CA PHE A 101 9.91 -0.41 14.95
C PHE A 101 10.98 0.62 14.57
N PRO A 102 12.15 0.19 14.04
CA PRO A 102 13.20 1.09 13.57
C PRO A 102 12.79 1.75 12.24
N LYS A 103 12.54 3.06 12.26
CA LYS A 103 12.17 3.85 11.06
C LYS A 103 13.32 4.07 10.09
N LEU A 104 14.55 3.96 10.55
CA LEU A 104 15.77 4.22 9.78
C LEU A 104 15.79 5.62 9.13
N ASN A 105 15.24 6.62 9.80
CA ASN A 105 15.10 7.97 9.24
C ASN A 105 16.44 8.61 8.87
N THR A 106 17.49 8.36 9.65
CA THR A 106 18.85 8.84 9.37
C THR A 106 19.42 8.22 8.09
N LEU A 107 19.27 6.89 7.90
CA LEU A 107 19.74 6.21 6.70
C LEU A 107 18.96 6.66 5.46
N LYS A 108 17.64 6.83 5.58
CA LYS A 108 16.80 7.40 4.52
C LYS A 108 17.22 8.83 4.17
N TRP A 109 17.54 9.65 5.17
CA TRP A 109 18.00 11.01 4.95
C TRP A 109 19.35 11.04 4.24
N ILE A 110 20.31 10.23 4.68
CA ILE A 110 21.63 10.06 4.03
C ILE A 110 21.42 9.70 2.56
N TRP A 111 20.58 8.71 2.27
CA TRP A 111 20.37 8.28 0.91
C TRP A 111 19.69 9.34 0.03
N VAL A 112 18.65 10.02 0.55
CA VAL A 112 17.95 11.08 -0.20
C VAL A 112 18.87 12.27 -0.50
N HIS A 113 19.73 12.69 0.46
CA HIS A 113 20.50 13.93 0.33
C HIS A 113 21.94 13.66 -0.15
N LEU A 114 22.60 12.64 0.38
CA LEU A 114 23.97 12.30 0.02
C LEU A 114 24.09 11.23 -1.07
N LYS A 115 22.96 10.69 -1.55
CA LYS A 115 22.88 9.65 -2.60
C LYS A 115 23.65 8.36 -2.27
N THR A 116 23.95 8.14 -0.99
CA THR A 116 24.64 6.95 -0.51
C THR A 116 23.62 5.99 0.10
N ASN A 117 23.35 4.89 -0.59
CA ASN A 117 22.42 3.87 -0.09
C ASN A 117 23.10 2.99 0.96
N ARG A 118 22.65 3.10 2.21
CA ARG A 118 23.02 2.23 3.34
C ARG A 118 21.77 1.56 3.95
N MET A 119 20.69 1.51 3.19
CA MET A 119 19.47 0.86 3.66
C MET A 119 19.67 -0.65 3.73
N PRO A 120 19.18 -1.32 4.78
CA PRO A 120 19.18 -2.78 4.83
C PRO A 120 18.21 -3.33 3.76
N SER A 121 18.45 -4.55 3.33
CA SER A 121 17.63 -5.24 2.31
C SER A 121 16.26 -5.70 2.82
N ASN A 122 16.06 -5.74 4.15
CA ASN A 122 14.82 -6.23 4.74
C ASN A 122 13.64 -5.27 4.50
N HIS A 123 12.48 -5.87 4.26
CA HIS A 123 11.23 -5.15 4.03
C HIS A 123 10.75 -4.42 5.31
N ILE A 124 9.87 -3.42 5.16
CA ILE A 124 9.32 -2.67 6.31
C ILE A 124 8.47 -3.56 7.22
N VAL A 125 7.81 -4.59 6.68
CA VAL A 125 7.07 -5.59 7.47
C VAL A 125 8.01 -6.32 8.43
N ASP A 126 9.19 -6.75 7.97
CA ASP A 126 10.18 -7.43 8.81
C ASP A 126 10.68 -6.50 9.92
N ARG A 127 10.78 -5.21 9.61
CA ARG A 127 11.11 -4.19 10.61
C ARG A 127 9.97 -3.94 11.61
N TYR A 128 8.70 -4.12 11.21
CA TYR A 128 7.56 -4.01 12.12
C TYR A 128 7.58 -5.10 13.18
N PHE A 129 8.02 -6.32 12.85
CA PHE A 129 8.18 -7.41 13.83
C PHE A 129 9.15 -7.06 14.97
N LYS A 130 10.10 -6.13 14.77
CA LYS A 130 10.95 -5.62 15.85
C LYS A 130 10.16 -4.96 17.01
N ALA A 131 8.97 -4.44 16.72
CA ALA A 131 8.10 -3.88 17.75
C ALA A 131 7.36 -4.96 18.57
N THR A 132 7.40 -6.21 18.16
CA THR A 132 6.74 -7.35 18.82
C THR A 132 7.73 -8.37 19.42
N GLU A 133 9.05 -8.14 19.28
CA GLU A 133 10.08 -9.07 19.78
C GLU A 133 9.93 -9.39 21.27
N LYS A 134 9.60 -8.38 22.11
CA LYS A 134 9.37 -8.58 23.55
C LYS A 134 8.17 -9.45 23.88
N LEU A 135 7.27 -9.66 22.92
CA LEU A 135 6.13 -10.56 23.02
C LEU A 135 6.42 -11.95 22.44
N GLY A 136 7.61 -12.17 21.88
CA GLY A 136 8.00 -13.44 21.24
C GLY A 136 7.34 -13.70 19.89
N ILE A 137 6.73 -12.70 19.27
CA ILE A 137 5.98 -12.86 18.01
C ILE A 137 6.94 -12.97 16.83
N GLN A 138 6.71 -13.97 16.00
CA GLN A 138 7.46 -14.22 14.78
C GLN A 138 6.58 -14.09 13.54
N ASN A 139 7.20 -13.72 12.41
CA ASN A 139 6.52 -13.65 11.13
C ASN A 139 6.12 -15.06 10.66
N ASP A 140 4.87 -15.26 10.34
CA ASP A 140 4.31 -16.54 9.87
C ASP A 140 4.60 -16.83 8.38
N GLY A 141 5.19 -15.87 7.65
CA GLY A 141 5.50 -16.02 6.23
C GLY A 141 4.30 -15.96 5.28
N ASN A 142 3.08 -15.69 5.77
CA ASN A 142 1.87 -15.70 4.95
C ASN A 142 1.62 -14.42 4.15
N GLY A 143 2.54 -13.43 4.23
CA GLY A 143 2.45 -12.15 3.52
C GLY A 143 1.36 -11.23 4.08
N LEU A 144 0.89 -10.30 3.24
CA LEU A 144 -0.14 -9.33 3.60
C LEU A 144 -1.55 -9.94 3.52
N SER A 145 -2.49 -9.29 4.23
CA SER A 145 -3.92 -9.54 4.15
C SER A 145 -4.68 -8.20 4.07
N PHE A 146 -5.84 -8.20 3.43
CA PHE A 146 -6.76 -7.06 3.41
C PHE A 146 -8.21 -7.57 3.38
N TYR A 147 -9.04 -7.03 4.25
CA TYR A 147 -10.43 -7.47 4.45
C TYR A 147 -11.37 -6.27 4.29
N PRO A 148 -11.83 -5.96 3.06
CA PRO A 148 -12.83 -4.93 2.86
C PRO A 148 -14.21 -5.36 3.35
N CYS A 149 -15.11 -4.41 3.62
CA CYS A 149 -16.52 -4.73 3.83
C CYS A 149 -17.09 -5.45 2.59
N SER A 150 -17.86 -6.52 2.83
CA SER A 150 -18.66 -7.12 1.76
C SER A 150 -19.71 -6.13 1.21
N CYS A 151 -20.13 -5.16 2.01
CA CYS A 151 -21.03 -4.09 1.60
C CYS A 151 -20.41 -3.11 0.58
N GLU A 152 -19.08 -3.09 0.45
CA GLU A 152 -18.35 -2.28 -0.54
C GLU A 152 -18.10 -3.05 -1.86
N GLN A 153 -18.51 -4.31 -1.93
CA GLN A 153 -18.43 -5.07 -3.19
C GLN A 153 -19.30 -4.39 -4.25
N PRO A 154 -18.74 -4.02 -5.41
CA PRO A 154 -19.53 -3.42 -6.48
C PRO A 154 -20.67 -4.33 -6.91
N ASP A 155 -21.85 -3.75 -7.16
CA ASP A 155 -22.95 -4.47 -7.77
C ASP A 155 -22.59 -4.87 -9.21
N SER A 156 -23.07 -6.02 -9.67
CA SER A 156 -22.82 -6.50 -11.02
C SER A 156 -23.32 -5.54 -12.11
N THR A 157 -24.35 -4.74 -11.81
CA THR A 157 -24.88 -3.71 -12.72
C THR A 157 -23.92 -2.54 -12.90
N GLN A 158 -23.03 -2.30 -11.94
CA GLN A 158 -22.01 -1.23 -11.98
C GLN A 158 -20.75 -1.65 -12.76
N ILE A 159 -20.61 -2.95 -13.06
CA ILE A 159 -19.41 -3.51 -13.69
C ILE A 159 -19.80 -3.93 -15.11
N PRO A 160 -19.11 -3.44 -16.16
CA PRO A 160 -19.35 -3.88 -17.51
C PRO A 160 -19.18 -5.40 -17.63
N LYS A 161 -20.06 -6.07 -18.37
CA LYS A 161 -20.17 -7.54 -18.43
C LYS A 161 -18.81 -8.23 -18.63
N LEU A 162 -17.95 -7.66 -19.44
CA LEU A 162 -16.62 -8.21 -19.76
C LEU A 162 -15.68 -8.29 -18.53
N PHE A 163 -15.96 -7.51 -17.46
CA PHE A 163 -15.11 -7.43 -16.26
C PHE A 163 -15.71 -8.15 -15.04
N GLN A 164 -16.93 -8.69 -15.15
CA GLN A 164 -17.63 -9.33 -14.03
C GLN A 164 -16.96 -10.63 -13.59
N ASP A 165 -16.49 -11.43 -14.53
CA ASP A 165 -15.88 -12.74 -14.26
C ASP A 165 -14.40 -12.67 -13.87
N GLY A 166 -13.79 -11.49 -13.94
CA GLY A 166 -12.36 -11.29 -13.64
C GLY A 166 -11.44 -11.58 -14.83
N GLY A 167 -10.17 -11.86 -14.55
CA GLY A 167 -9.18 -12.19 -15.58
C GLY A 167 -8.64 -11.00 -16.40
N PHE A 168 -8.96 -9.78 -16.01
CA PHE A 168 -8.49 -8.55 -16.63
C PHE A 168 -7.17 -8.05 -16.04
N THR A 169 -6.44 -7.26 -16.80
CA THR A 169 -5.31 -6.45 -16.29
C THR A 169 -5.84 -5.18 -15.64
N LEU A 170 -5.26 -4.81 -14.48
CA LEU A 170 -5.67 -3.64 -13.75
C LEU A 170 -4.57 -2.56 -13.78
N PHE A 171 -4.95 -1.33 -14.15
CA PHE A 171 -4.11 -0.15 -14.09
C PHE A 171 -4.55 0.74 -12.91
N SER A 172 -3.74 0.81 -11.85
CA SER A 172 -3.96 1.73 -10.74
C SER A 172 -3.18 3.02 -11.00
N ILE A 173 -3.86 4.02 -11.57
CA ILE A 173 -3.22 5.24 -12.07
C ILE A 173 -3.13 6.35 -11.02
N GLY A 174 -3.85 6.22 -9.89
CA GLY A 174 -3.89 7.21 -8.82
C GLY A 174 -2.60 7.30 -8.01
N GLY A 175 -2.48 8.38 -7.26
CA GLY A 175 -1.37 8.61 -6.34
C GLY A 175 -1.44 10.00 -5.71
N THR A 176 -1.16 10.10 -4.40
CA THR A 176 -1.24 11.37 -3.65
C THR A 176 -0.27 12.43 -4.16
N HIS A 177 0.94 12.02 -4.61
CA HIS A 177 1.98 12.96 -5.04
C HIS A 177 2.18 12.88 -6.54
N PHE A 178 2.27 14.04 -7.21
CA PHE A 178 2.51 14.13 -8.64
C PHE A 178 3.74 13.31 -9.08
N THR A 179 4.83 13.38 -8.31
CA THR A 179 6.08 12.69 -8.66
C THR A 179 6.01 11.15 -8.56
N LYS A 180 4.88 10.60 -8.12
CA LYS A 180 4.58 9.16 -8.17
C LYS A 180 3.67 8.76 -9.34
N ARG A 181 3.06 9.72 -10.04
CA ARG A 181 2.11 9.44 -11.12
C ARG A 181 2.83 9.34 -12.46
N MET A 182 2.63 8.28 -13.17
CA MET A 182 3.18 8.08 -14.51
C MET A 182 2.35 8.85 -15.55
N PRO A 183 2.98 9.52 -16.53
CA PRO A 183 2.26 10.26 -17.59
C PRO A 183 1.37 9.34 -18.43
N VAL A 184 0.25 9.89 -18.94
CA VAL A 184 -0.71 9.19 -19.81
C VAL A 184 -0.03 8.43 -20.96
N LYS A 185 0.91 9.10 -21.65
CA LYS A 185 1.67 8.50 -22.75
C LYS A 185 2.32 7.17 -22.37
N LYS A 186 2.86 7.07 -21.14
CA LYS A 186 3.53 5.85 -20.65
C LYS A 186 2.55 4.74 -20.31
N TRP A 187 1.36 5.07 -19.84
CA TRP A 187 0.29 4.08 -19.68
C TRP A 187 -0.15 3.50 -21.02
N ILE A 188 -0.26 4.33 -22.06
CA ILE A 188 -0.59 3.89 -23.43
C ILE A 188 0.52 2.98 -23.99
N GLU A 189 1.79 3.28 -23.72
CA GLU A 189 2.93 2.44 -24.12
C GLU A 189 2.88 1.02 -23.46
N LEU A 190 2.16 0.84 -22.36
CA LEU A 190 1.99 -0.47 -21.69
C LEU A 190 0.88 -1.35 -22.31
N PHE A 191 0.05 -0.82 -23.19
CA PHE A 191 -1.06 -1.58 -23.78
C PHE A 191 -0.65 -2.93 -24.40
N PRO A 192 0.46 -3.03 -25.17
CA PRO A 192 0.90 -4.31 -25.72
C PRO A 192 1.33 -5.34 -24.67
N LEU A 193 1.67 -4.89 -23.47
CA LEU A 193 2.10 -5.74 -22.36
C LEU A 193 0.95 -6.13 -21.44
N ALA A 194 -0.14 -5.37 -21.45
CA ALA A 194 -1.31 -5.66 -20.65
C ALA A 194 -2.15 -6.74 -21.32
N LYS A 195 -2.63 -7.69 -20.53
CA LYS A 195 -3.64 -8.64 -20.99
C LYS A 195 -4.96 -7.88 -21.16
N SER A 196 -5.57 -7.96 -22.32
CA SER A 196 -6.93 -7.43 -22.55
C SER A 196 -7.96 -8.33 -21.86
N PRO A 197 -9.02 -7.78 -21.25
CA PRO A 197 -9.39 -6.37 -21.12
C PRO A 197 -8.58 -5.62 -20.03
N ILE A 198 -8.65 -4.29 -20.03
CA ILE A 198 -7.96 -3.44 -19.06
C ILE A 198 -8.98 -2.69 -18.21
N CYS A 199 -8.90 -2.81 -16.88
CA CYS A 199 -9.65 -2.01 -15.93
C CYS A 199 -8.74 -0.92 -15.32
N ILE A 200 -9.19 0.33 -15.34
CA ILE A 200 -8.46 1.45 -14.74
C ILE A 200 -9.13 1.81 -13.41
N ILE A 201 -8.33 1.91 -12.33
CA ILE A 201 -8.78 2.42 -11.04
C ILE A 201 -7.99 3.66 -10.62
N GLY A 202 -8.65 4.55 -9.90
CA GLY A 202 -8.09 5.79 -9.34
C GLY A 202 -9.13 6.52 -8.50
N GLY A 203 -8.76 7.64 -7.90
CA GLY A 203 -9.70 8.54 -7.24
C GLY A 203 -10.55 9.34 -8.22
N VAL A 204 -11.45 10.16 -7.69
CA VAL A 204 -12.27 11.09 -8.50
C VAL A 204 -11.37 12.05 -9.28
N GLU A 205 -10.25 12.46 -8.68
CA GLU A 205 -9.23 13.33 -9.27
C GLU A 205 -8.47 12.71 -10.46
N ASP A 206 -8.53 11.39 -10.60
CA ASP A 206 -7.84 10.66 -11.66
C ASP A 206 -8.77 10.35 -12.86
N ARG A 207 -10.06 10.69 -12.76
CA ARG A 207 -11.09 10.36 -13.77
C ARG A 207 -10.71 10.85 -15.16
N GLU A 208 -10.36 12.14 -15.29
CA GLU A 208 -10.00 12.74 -16.57
C GLU A 208 -8.77 12.03 -17.19
N THR A 209 -7.77 11.72 -16.37
CA THR A 209 -6.60 10.95 -16.81
C THR A 209 -7.01 9.55 -17.29
N GLY A 210 -7.90 8.89 -16.56
CA GLY A 210 -8.48 7.60 -16.94
C GLY A 210 -9.24 7.67 -18.27
N ASP A 211 -10.05 8.71 -18.49
CA ASP A 211 -10.80 8.91 -19.73
C ASP A 211 -9.87 9.08 -20.94
N PHE A 212 -8.75 9.79 -20.78
CA PHE A 212 -7.75 9.89 -21.85
C PHE A 212 -7.12 8.54 -22.20
N ILE A 213 -6.80 7.72 -21.19
CA ILE A 213 -6.22 6.39 -21.38
C ILE A 213 -7.27 5.45 -22.02
N GLU A 214 -8.51 5.46 -21.53
CA GLU A 214 -9.62 4.66 -22.06
C GLU A 214 -9.88 4.98 -23.53
N LYS A 215 -10.01 6.27 -23.86
CA LYS A 215 -10.22 6.72 -25.25
C LYS A 215 -9.10 6.26 -26.18
N ALA A 216 -7.84 6.32 -25.74
CA ALA A 216 -6.71 5.82 -26.51
C ALA A 216 -6.77 4.30 -26.71
N GLY A 217 -7.15 3.55 -25.66
CA GLY A 217 -7.30 2.09 -25.73
C GLY A 217 -8.43 1.67 -26.68
N LEU A 218 -9.60 2.28 -26.57
CA LEU A 218 -10.72 2.02 -27.48
C LEU A 218 -10.37 2.30 -28.94
N LYS A 219 -9.64 3.41 -29.17
CA LYS A 219 -9.13 3.73 -30.54
C LYS A 219 -8.14 2.68 -31.05
N ALA A 220 -7.40 2.03 -30.16
CA ALA A 220 -6.47 0.95 -30.49
C ALA A 220 -7.17 -0.45 -30.55
N GLY A 221 -8.48 -0.52 -30.41
CA GLY A 221 -9.25 -1.77 -30.43
C GLY A 221 -9.12 -2.61 -29.16
N ILE A 222 -8.71 -1.99 -28.04
CA ILE A 222 -8.53 -2.67 -26.74
C ILE A 222 -9.81 -2.50 -25.92
N ALA A 223 -10.31 -3.60 -25.36
CA ALA A 223 -11.38 -3.55 -24.38
C ALA A 223 -10.84 -2.96 -23.08
N ILE A 224 -11.26 -1.76 -22.75
CA ILE A 224 -10.79 -0.99 -21.61
C ILE A 224 -11.94 -0.26 -20.94
N TRP A 225 -11.89 -0.16 -19.62
CA TRP A 225 -12.92 0.48 -18.80
C TRP A 225 -12.28 1.39 -17.74
N ASN A 226 -12.69 2.66 -17.74
CA ASN A 226 -12.30 3.62 -16.71
C ASN A 226 -13.28 3.59 -15.54
N SER A 227 -12.87 3.05 -14.41
CA SER A 227 -13.64 3.03 -13.16
C SER A 227 -13.15 4.05 -12.12
N CYS A 228 -12.30 4.99 -12.49
CA CYS A 228 -11.79 6.03 -11.57
C CYS A 228 -12.93 6.82 -10.91
N GLY A 229 -12.87 6.91 -9.59
CA GLY A 229 -13.87 7.63 -8.77
C GLY A 229 -15.25 6.98 -8.71
N GLN A 230 -15.42 5.75 -9.20
CA GLN A 230 -16.70 5.04 -9.12
C GLN A 230 -16.82 4.23 -7.82
N PHE A 231 -15.73 3.80 -7.24
CA PHE A 231 -15.73 2.88 -6.11
C PHE A 231 -14.91 3.43 -4.93
N SER A 232 -15.30 2.99 -3.73
CA SER A 232 -14.51 3.14 -2.51
C SER A 232 -13.18 2.37 -2.61
N ILE A 233 -12.34 2.46 -1.56
CA ILE A 233 -11.13 1.65 -1.45
C ILE A 233 -11.48 0.15 -1.44
N GLY A 234 -12.55 -0.26 -0.76
CA GLY A 234 -13.01 -1.65 -0.71
C GLY A 234 -13.51 -2.13 -2.07
N GLY A 235 -14.29 -1.32 -2.80
CA GLY A 235 -14.71 -1.66 -4.16
C GLY A 235 -13.54 -1.75 -5.13
N SER A 236 -12.56 -0.85 -5.03
CA SER A 236 -11.31 -0.92 -5.80
C SER A 236 -10.50 -2.17 -5.45
N ALA A 237 -10.47 -2.57 -4.17
CA ALA A 237 -9.82 -3.80 -3.72
C ALA A 237 -10.50 -5.05 -4.27
N TRP A 238 -11.82 -5.04 -4.41
CA TRP A 238 -12.56 -6.11 -5.07
C TRP A 238 -12.13 -6.24 -6.55
N LEU A 239 -12.01 -5.14 -7.30
CA LEU A 239 -11.50 -5.16 -8.67
C LEU A 239 -10.06 -5.70 -8.73
N ILE A 240 -9.19 -5.31 -7.78
CA ILE A 240 -7.84 -5.86 -7.66
C ILE A 240 -7.90 -7.38 -7.43
N GLN A 241 -8.78 -7.85 -6.55
CA GLN A 241 -8.94 -9.27 -6.26
C GLN A 241 -9.35 -10.09 -7.49
N LYS A 242 -10.16 -9.52 -8.38
CA LYS A 242 -10.62 -10.15 -9.62
C LYS A 242 -9.62 -10.05 -10.78
N SER A 243 -8.65 -9.14 -10.71
CA SER A 243 -7.65 -8.98 -11.76
C SER A 243 -6.65 -10.14 -11.81
N CYS A 244 -6.04 -10.38 -12.97
CA CYS A 244 -4.96 -11.36 -13.14
C CYS A 244 -3.56 -10.72 -13.03
N LEU A 245 -3.45 -9.41 -13.21
CA LEU A 245 -2.21 -8.65 -13.19
C LEU A 245 -2.50 -7.21 -12.80
N VAL A 246 -1.64 -6.60 -11.99
CA VAL A 246 -1.78 -5.21 -11.54
C VAL A 246 -0.56 -4.38 -11.91
N PHE A 247 -0.76 -3.33 -12.69
CA PHE A 247 0.21 -2.24 -12.85
C PHE A 247 -0.17 -1.12 -11.90
N THR A 248 0.74 -0.70 -11.07
CA THR A 248 0.45 0.32 -10.03
C THR A 248 1.69 1.12 -9.69
N HIS A 249 1.47 2.36 -9.26
CA HIS A 249 2.51 3.15 -8.63
C HIS A 249 2.83 2.65 -7.21
N ASP A 250 3.90 3.18 -6.61
CA ASP A 250 4.22 3.05 -5.17
C ASP A 250 3.12 3.75 -4.32
N THR A 251 1.99 3.05 -4.14
CA THR A 251 0.77 3.55 -3.46
C THR A 251 0.13 2.47 -2.59
N GLY A 252 -0.97 2.82 -1.91
CA GLY A 252 -1.75 1.88 -1.10
C GLY A 252 -2.27 0.68 -1.90
N MET A 253 -2.66 0.90 -3.17
CA MET A 253 -3.20 -0.17 -4.03
C MET A 253 -2.16 -1.23 -4.36
N MET A 254 -0.87 -0.88 -4.44
CA MET A 254 0.22 -1.83 -4.58
C MET A 254 0.25 -2.85 -3.43
N HIS A 255 0.06 -2.39 -2.21
CA HIS A 255 0.04 -3.27 -1.03
C HIS A 255 -1.25 -4.07 -0.93
N ILE A 256 -2.39 -3.52 -1.37
CA ILE A 256 -3.64 -4.28 -1.49
C ILE A 256 -3.51 -5.39 -2.54
N ALA A 257 -2.89 -5.11 -3.69
CA ALA A 257 -2.60 -6.13 -4.70
C ALA A 257 -1.70 -7.25 -4.14
N ALA A 258 -0.67 -6.89 -3.38
CA ALA A 258 0.18 -7.86 -2.70
C ALA A 258 -0.58 -8.68 -1.62
N ALA A 259 -1.56 -8.08 -0.93
CA ALA A 259 -2.41 -8.78 0.03
C ALA A 259 -3.27 -9.87 -0.63
N TYR A 260 -3.71 -9.65 -1.87
CA TYR A 260 -4.42 -10.65 -2.69
C TYR A 260 -3.48 -11.55 -3.51
N LYS A 261 -2.17 -11.49 -3.27
CA LYS A 261 -1.17 -12.31 -3.98
C LYS A 261 -1.20 -12.13 -5.51
N LYS A 262 -1.65 -10.96 -5.97
CA LYS A 262 -1.68 -10.68 -7.41
C LYS A 262 -0.27 -10.39 -7.93
N PRO A 263 0.09 -10.84 -9.13
CA PRO A 263 1.29 -10.37 -9.80
C PRO A 263 1.26 -8.85 -9.96
N VAL A 264 2.36 -8.17 -9.62
CA VAL A 264 2.41 -6.70 -9.59
C VAL A 264 3.56 -6.18 -10.44
N VAL A 265 3.27 -5.25 -11.34
CA VAL A 265 4.28 -4.36 -11.91
C VAL A 265 4.25 -3.05 -11.12
N ALA A 266 5.22 -2.88 -10.23
CA ALA A 266 5.33 -1.72 -9.35
C ALA A 266 6.16 -0.62 -10.01
N ILE A 267 5.54 0.52 -10.30
CA ILE A 267 6.13 1.65 -11.02
C ILE A 267 6.70 2.66 -10.02
N TRP A 268 8.01 2.87 -10.07
CA TRP A 268 8.74 3.72 -9.14
C TRP A 268 9.24 4.99 -9.80
N GLY A 269 8.76 6.13 -9.32
CA GLY A 269 9.19 7.44 -9.75
C GLY A 269 10.33 8.01 -8.89
N ASN A 270 10.01 9.03 -8.11
CA ASN A 270 10.94 9.74 -7.23
C ASN A 270 11.40 8.95 -5.99
N THR A 271 10.69 7.89 -5.64
CA THR A 271 11.02 6.94 -4.55
C THR A 271 11.81 5.74 -5.09
N SER A 272 12.09 4.75 -4.25
CA SER A 272 12.81 3.54 -4.63
C SER A 272 12.34 2.32 -3.85
N PRO A 273 12.29 1.12 -4.47
CA PRO A 273 11.94 -0.12 -3.79
C PRO A 273 12.89 -0.44 -2.62
N GLN A 274 14.16 -0.03 -2.70
CA GLN A 274 15.14 -0.27 -1.64
C GLN A 274 14.85 0.54 -0.34
N LEU A 275 13.85 1.44 -0.33
CA LEU A 275 13.30 1.98 0.92
C LEU A 275 12.58 0.91 1.77
N GLY A 276 12.39 -0.29 1.18
CA GLY A 276 11.82 -1.48 1.82
C GLY A 276 10.30 -1.49 1.82
N MET A 277 9.66 -0.94 0.78
CA MET A 277 8.20 -0.88 0.66
C MET A 277 7.70 -1.45 -0.69
N TYR A 278 8.46 -2.35 -1.32
CA TYR A 278 8.04 -3.07 -2.53
C TYR A 278 6.90 -4.06 -2.23
N PRO A 279 6.24 -4.66 -3.24
CA PRO A 279 5.17 -5.65 -3.01
C PRO A 279 5.68 -6.82 -2.17
N TYR A 280 5.09 -7.03 -0.98
CA TYR A 280 5.59 -7.98 0.01
C TYR A 280 5.11 -9.41 -0.29
N GLN A 281 6.04 -10.34 -0.43
CA GLN A 281 5.79 -11.78 -0.62
C GLN A 281 4.75 -12.09 -1.71
N THR A 282 4.83 -11.38 -2.83
CA THR A 282 4.04 -11.66 -4.04
C THR A 282 4.92 -11.54 -5.28
N PRO A 283 4.63 -12.26 -6.38
CA PRO A 283 5.35 -12.08 -7.63
C PRO A 283 5.29 -10.62 -8.09
N HIS A 284 6.43 -9.99 -8.31
CA HIS A 284 6.43 -8.59 -8.75
C HIS A 284 7.66 -8.23 -9.58
N PHE A 285 7.48 -7.22 -10.41
CA PHE A 285 8.54 -6.53 -11.14
C PHE A 285 8.60 -5.07 -10.70
N ASN A 286 9.78 -4.60 -10.29
CA ASN A 286 10.01 -3.19 -9.97
C ASN A 286 10.41 -2.44 -11.23
N MET A 287 9.50 -1.68 -11.80
CA MET A 287 9.73 -0.86 -12.98
C MET A 287 10.26 0.51 -12.53
N GLU A 288 11.53 0.77 -12.81
CA GLU A 288 12.21 2.00 -12.40
C GLU A 288 13.26 2.43 -13.43
N VAL A 289 13.58 3.72 -13.46
CA VAL A 289 14.68 4.24 -14.28
C VAL A 289 15.98 4.09 -13.50
N ALA A 290 16.86 3.21 -13.99
CA ALA A 290 18.16 2.96 -13.39
C ALA A 290 19.10 4.16 -13.53
N ASN A 291 20.10 4.25 -12.64
CA ASN A 291 21.22 5.20 -12.70
C ASN A 291 20.82 6.68 -12.80
N LEU A 292 19.62 7.05 -12.33
CA LEU A 292 19.18 8.44 -12.28
C LEU A 292 19.70 9.09 -10.98
N SER A 293 20.70 9.93 -11.10
CA SER A 293 21.46 10.52 -9.97
C SER A 293 20.60 11.29 -8.96
N CYS A 294 19.46 11.84 -9.38
CA CYS A 294 18.54 12.54 -8.50
C CYS A 294 17.67 11.60 -7.64
N ARG A 295 17.59 10.28 -7.95
CA ARG A 295 16.77 9.31 -7.20
C ARG A 295 17.53 8.68 -6.01
N PRO A 296 16.81 8.41 -4.91
CA PRO A 296 15.49 8.93 -4.59
C PRO A 296 15.56 10.44 -4.27
N CYS A 297 14.58 11.22 -4.75
CA CYS A 297 14.48 12.64 -4.42
C CYS A 297 13.79 12.86 -3.07
N SER A 298 12.96 11.90 -2.67
CA SER A 298 12.19 11.94 -1.44
C SER A 298 11.89 10.50 -0.99
N LYS A 299 11.62 10.34 0.30
CA LYS A 299 11.05 9.12 0.86
C LYS A 299 9.54 8.99 0.69
N ILE A 300 8.85 10.06 0.24
CA ILE A 300 7.38 10.14 0.17
C ILE A 300 6.93 10.52 -1.24
N GLY A 301 7.27 11.71 -1.71
CA GLY A 301 6.85 12.31 -2.98
C GLY A 301 6.80 13.83 -2.87
N PHE A 302 6.51 14.48 -4.02
CA PHE A 302 6.35 15.91 -4.15
C PHE A 302 5.19 16.22 -5.11
N ASP A 303 4.67 17.44 -5.01
CA ASP A 303 3.62 17.94 -5.90
C ASP A 303 4.13 18.38 -7.27
N LYS A 304 5.47 18.54 -7.42
CA LYS A 304 6.18 18.77 -8.68
C LYS A 304 7.58 18.15 -8.63
N CYS A 305 8.16 17.90 -9.79
CA CYS A 305 9.54 17.42 -9.87
C CYS A 305 10.52 18.52 -9.44
N PRO A 306 11.36 18.31 -8.40
CA PRO A 306 12.33 19.34 -7.96
C PRO A 306 13.41 19.67 -8.96
N LYS A 307 13.53 18.88 -10.04
CA LYS A 307 14.50 19.05 -11.15
C LYS A 307 13.82 19.35 -12.47
N ASP A 308 12.51 19.55 -12.48
CA ASP A 308 11.65 19.87 -13.63
C ASP A 308 11.70 18.90 -14.83
N HIS A 309 12.66 17.98 -14.88
CA HIS A 309 12.81 17.04 -16.01
C HIS A 309 11.93 15.79 -15.93
N PHE A 310 11.44 15.41 -14.75
CA PHE A 310 10.59 14.26 -14.46
C PHE A 310 11.00 12.92 -15.12
N LYS A 311 12.30 12.74 -15.41
CA LYS A 311 12.86 11.58 -16.11
C LYS A 311 12.51 10.25 -15.44
N CYS A 312 12.42 10.22 -14.11
CA CYS A 312 12.07 9.01 -13.37
C CYS A 312 10.70 8.40 -13.75
N MET A 313 9.83 9.18 -14.40
CA MET A 313 8.55 8.70 -14.94
C MET A 313 8.49 8.78 -16.47
N ASN A 314 9.07 9.83 -17.08
CA ASN A 314 9.06 10.00 -18.52
C ASN A 314 9.90 8.94 -19.24
N ASP A 315 11.02 8.51 -18.64
CA ASP A 315 11.97 7.59 -19.27
C ASP A 315 11.76 6.12 -18.82
N GLN A 316 10.61 5.80 -18.22
CA GLN A 316 10.25 4.41 -17.90
C GLN A 316 10.33 3.54 -19.16
N ASN A 317 11.09 2.45 -19.07
CA ASN A 317 11.29 1.54 -20.19
C ASN A 317 10.19 0.47 -20.24
N THR A 318 9.15 0.74 -21.01
CA THR A 318 8.02 -0.18 -21.23
C THR A 318 8.40 -1.41 -22.09
N LYS A 319 9.57 -1.38 -22.75
CA LYS A 319 10.10 -2.48 -23.57
C LYS A 319 11.24 -3.24 -22.86
N ASN A 320 11.35 -3.10 -21.53
CA ASN A 320 12.37 -3.79 -20.75
C ASN A 320 12.25 -5.32 -20.93
N PRO A 321 13.29 -6.04 -21.38
CA PRO A 321 13.24 -7.49 -21.59
C PRO A 321 12.86 -8.26 -20.32
N PHE A 322 13.36 -7.84 -19.16
CA PHE A 322 13.03 -8.48 -17.87
C PHE A 322 11.56 -8.28 -17.48
N LEU A 323 10.94 -7.15 -17.85
CA LEU A 323 9.50 -6.96 -17.69
C LEU A 323 8.73 -7.91 -18.58
N VAL A 324 9.12 -8.05 -19.84
CA VAL A 324 8.49 -8.96 -20.81
C VAL A 324 8.59 -10.41 -20.33
N ASP A 325 9.76 -10.83 -19.87
CA ASP A 325 10.01 -12.15 -19.29
C ASP A 325 9.15 -12.39 -18.03
N PHE A 326 9.12 -11.44 -17.09
CA PHE A 326 8.24 -11.52 -15.93
C PHE A 326 6.78 -11.75 -16.32
N LEU A 327 6.27 -10.98 -17.29
CA LEU A 327 4.88 -11.08 -17.75
C LEU A 327 4.59 -12.41 -18.48
N ALA A 328 5.57 -12.98 -19.17
CA ALA A 328 5.45 -14.29 -19.83
C ALA A 328 5.32 -15.43 -18.81
N ASN A 329 5.97 -15.31 -17.66
CA ASN A 329 6.03 -16.33 -16.60
C ASN A 329 4.94 -16.18 -15.52
N ILE A 330 4.03 -15.20 -15.64
CA ILE A 330 2.88 -15.08 -14.73
C ILE A 330 1.91 -16.25 -14.99
N PRO A 331 1.50 -16.99 -13.95
CA PRO A 331 0.46 -18.03 -14.08
C PRO A 331 -0.81 -17.46 -14.73
N LYS A 332 -1.39 -18.23 -15.66
CA LYS A 332 -2.66 -17.87 -16.32
C LYS A 332 -3.84 -18.01 -15.38
#